data_4a4020ad0bde2fefb66d2576b63d1b29
#
_entry.id   4a4020ad0bde2fefb66d2576b63d1b29
#
_cell.length_a   1.000
_cell.length_b   1.000
_cell.length_c   1.000
_cell.angle_alpha   90.00
_cell.angle_beta   90.00
_cell.angle_gamma   90.00
#
_symmetry.space_group_name_H-M   'P 1'
#
loop_
_entity.id
_entity.type
_entity.pdbx_description
1 polymer ?
#
loop_
_entity_poly.entity_id
_entity_poly.type
_entity_poly.pdbx_seq_one_letter_code
_entity_poly.pdbx_strand_id
1 'polypeptide(L)'
;MSLCRIEVITSLAKFSSLKSALSKAGVRGMTVMQVLGCGVEKGTREYEVDENYEMELLPKQQISVVVKKEQVDKIVDVIKHELYTGHIGDGKIFIYDIDNVIRVRTGDE
;
A
#
# COMPACT_ATOMS: atom_id res chain seq x y z
N MET A 1 9.22 -15.19 16.47
CA MET A 1 9.56 -13.97 15.70
C MET A 1 8.28 -13.26 15.29
N SER A 2 8.20 -11.99 15.55
CA SER A 2 6.99 -11.22 15.20
C SER A 2 7.07 -10.72 13.78
N LEU A 3 6.02 -10.97 13.01
CA LEU A 3 5.91 -10.55 11.63
C LEU A 3 4.72 -9.61 11.46
N CYS A 4 4.84 -8.72 10.49
CA CYS A 4 3.77 -7.80 10.14
C CYS A 4 3.57 -7.80 8.64
N ARG A 5 2.32 -7.59 8.23
CA ARG A 5 2.00 -7.32 6.84
C ARG A 5 1.79 -5.84 6.67
N ILE A 6 2.50 -5.26 5.74
CA ILE A 6 2.32 -3.87 5.35
C ILE A 6 1.61 -3.87 4.01
N GLU A 7 0.47 -3.21 3.95
CA GLU A 7 -0.37 -3.17 2.77
C GLU A 7 -0.53 -1.72 2.33
N VAL A 8 -0.32 -1.47 1.06
CA VAL A 8 -0.41 -0.13 0.48
C VAL A 8 -1.38 -0.17 -0.67
N ILE A 9 -2.29 0.77 -0.72
CA ILE A 9 -3.17 0.94 -1.87
C ILE A 9 -2.87 2.31 -2.45
N THR A 10 -2.40 2.35 -3.69
CA THR A 10 -1.95 3.58 -4.32
C THR A 10 -2.28 3.59 -5.81
N SER A 11 -1.96 4.69 -6.47
CA SER A 11 -2.19 4.82 -7.91
C SER A 11 -1.26 3.92 -8.70
N LEU A 12 -1.66 3.59 -9.94
CA LEU A 12 -0.84 2.75 -10.81
C LEU A 12 0.48 3.43 -11.18
N ALA A 13 0.48 4.76 -11.27
CA ALA A 13 1.64 5.50 -11.74
C ALA A 13 2.86 5.38 -10.81
N LYS A 14 2.65 5.09 -9.54
CA LYS A 14 3.74 5.05 -8.55
C LYS A 14 4.32 3.66 -8.35
N PHE A 15 3.77 2.65 -8.98
CA PHE A 15 4.14 1.27 -8.68
C PHE A 15 5.61 0.96 -8.95
N SER A 16 6.12 1.35 -10.12
CA SER A 16 7.50 1.00 -10.48
C SER A 16 8.53 1.58 -9.53
N SER A 17 8.39 2.86 -9.17
CA SER A 17 9.33 3.48 -8.25
C SER A 17 9.22 2.89 -6.85
N LEU A 18 8.01 2.58 -6.41
CA LEU A 18 7.79 1.95 -5.11
C LEU A 18 8.41 0.55 -5.06
N LYS A 19 8.18 -0.26 -6.09
CA LYS A 19 8.77 -1.59 -6.18
C LYS A 19 10.28 -1.53 -6.08
N SER A 20 10.90 -0.62 -6.83
CA SER A 20 12.34 -0.46 -6.81
C SER A 20 12.85 -0.03 -5.44
N ALA A 21 12.19 0.92 -4.81
CA ALA A 21 12.58 1.41 -3.49
C ALA A 21 12.48 0.31 -2.42
N LEU A 22 11.41 -0.48 -2.47
CA LEU A 22 11.23 -1.58 -1.53
C LEU A 22 12.31 -2.64 -1.71
N SER A 23 12.65 -2.96 -2.95
CA SER A 23 13.71 -3.91 -3.25
C SER A 23 15.05 -3.43 -2.69
N LYS A 24 15.37 -2.15 -2.88
CA LYS A 24 16.60 -1.56 -2.34
C LYS A 24 16.62 -1.55 -0.82
N ALA A 25 15.47 -1.48 -0.19
CA ALA A 25 15.35 -1.50 1.26
C ALA A 25 15.43 -2.90 1.85
N GLY A 26 15.60 -3.93 1.01
CA GLY A 26 15.78 -5.30 1.47
C GLY A 26 14.52 -6.16 1.44
N VAL A 27 13.42 -5.63 0.93
CA VAL A 27 12.19 -6.43 0.78
C VAL A 27 12.40 -7.41 -0.37
N ARG A 28 12.23 -8.70 -0.08
CA ARG A 28 12.53 -9.75 -1.06
C ARG A 28 11.32 -10.25 -1.81
N GLY A 29 10.15 -10.11 -1.24
CA GLY A 29 8.94 -10.56 -1.88
C GLY A 29 7.81 -9.60 -1.64
N MET A 30 6.95 -9.47 -2.64
CA MET A 30 5.75 -8.66 -2.50
C MET A 30 4.64 -9.29 -3.32
N THR A 31 3.41 -9.10 -2.85
CA THR A 31 2.22 -9.51 -3.56
C THR A 31 1.56 -8.27 -4.10
N VAL A 32 1.21 -8.30 -5.38
CA VAL A 32 0.62 -7.14 -6.05
C VAL A 32 -0.72 -7.55 -6.63
N MET A 33 -1.74 -6.74 -6.34
CA MET A 33 -3.06 -6.95 -6.91
C MET A 33 -3.56 -5.65 -7.51
N GLN A 34 -4.23 -5.76 -8.64
CA GLN A 34 -4.95 -4.63 -9.20
C GLN A 34 -6.34 -4.61 -8.57
N VAL A 35 -6.72 -3.48 -8.03
CA VAL A 35 -8.00 -3.33 -7.34
C VAL A 35 -8.72 -2.09 -7.84
N LEU A 36 -10.00 -2.01 -7.56
CA LEU A 36 -10.79 -0.82 -7.83
C LEU A 36 -11.06 -0.11 -6.52
N GLY A 37 -10.63 1.14 -6.45
CA GLY A 37 -10.93 1.98 -5.30
C GLY A 37 -12.22 2.74 -5.55
N CYS A 38 -13.04 2.85 -4.52
CA CYS A 38 -14.29 3.58 -4.58
C CYS A 38 -14.29 4.61 -3.47
N GLY A 39 -14.34 5.88 -3.83
CA GLY A 39 -14.32 6.93 -2.85
C GLY A 39 -14.56 8.29 -3.43
N VAL A 40 -14.59 9.28 -2.57
CA VAL A 40 -14.80 10.68 -2.97
C VAL A 40 -13.46 11.38 -3.05
N GLU A 41 -13.16 11.95 -4.22
CA GLU A 41 -11.97 12.74 -4.44
C GLU A 41 -12.22 14.17 -3.95
N LYS A 42 -12.03 14.39 -2.65
CA LYS A 42 -12.34 15.69 -2.04
C LYS A 42 -11.53 16.82 -2.64
N GLY A 43 -10.33 16.53 -3.13
CA GLY A 43 -9.50 17.55 -3.76
C GLY A 43 -10.09 18.09 -5.05
N THR A 44 -10.93 17.34 -5.73
CA THR A 44 -11.57 17.75 -6.96
C THR A 44 -13.02 18.19 -6.77
N ARG A 45 -13.61 17.85 -5.63
CA ARG A 45 -15.03 18.09 -5.37
C ARG A 45 -15.30 19.00 -4.19
N GLU A 46 -14.29 19.58 -3.64
CA GLU A 46 -14.44 20.38 -2.41
C GLU A 46 -15.32 21.61 -2.60
N TYR A 47 -15.46 22.09 -3.84
CA TYR A 47 -16.28 23.25 -4.15
C TYR A 47 -17.63 22.89 -4.75
N GLU A 48 -17.90 21.61 -4.92
CA GLU A 48 -19.15 21.16 -5.49
C GLU A 48 -20.17 20.91 -4.40
N VAL A 49 -21.31 21.56 -4.53
CA VAL A 49 -22.45 21.32 -3.66
C VAL A 49 -23.43 20.49 -4.46
N ASP A 50 -23.03 19.28 -4.78
CA ASP A 50 -23.85 18.37 -5.57
C ASP A 50 -24.26 17.18 -4.70
N GLU A 51 -25.53 17.13 -4.36
CA GLU A 51 -26.09 16.07 -3.55
C GLU A 51 -26.18 14.74 -4.30
N ASN A 52 -25.98 14.78 -5.60
CA ASN A 52 -26.15 13.62 -6.46
C ASN A 52 -24.85 13.04 -6.99
N TYR A 53 -23.70 13.51 -6.52
CA TYR A 53 -22.46 12.96 -7.02
C TYR A 53 -22.30 11.51 -6.55
N GLU A 54 -21.66 10.72 -7.37
CA GLU A 54 -21.43 9.32 -7.10
C GLU A 54 -19.95 9.06 -6.79
N MET A 55 -19.72 7.99 -6.02
CA MET A 55 -18.35 7.52 -5.85
C MET A 55 -17.87 6.89 -7.13
N GLU A 56 -16.69 7.26 -7.55
CA GLU A 56 -16.09 6.70 -8.74
C GLU A 56 -15.25 5.48 -8.42
N LEU A 57 -15.27 4.51 -9.33
CA LEU A 57 -14.41 3.35 -9.25
C LEU A 57 -13.14 3.65 -10.04
N LEU A 58 -12.02 3.72 -9.35
CA LEU A 58 -10.74 4.04 -9.97
C LEU A 58 -9.78 2.87 -9.81
N PRO A 59 -9.01 2.54 -10.87
CA PRO A 59 -7.99 1.50 -10.75
C PRO A 59 -6.90 1.91 -9.77
N LYS A 60 -6.54 0.98 -8.90
CA LYS A 60 -5.48 1.16 -7.92
C LYS A 60 -4.63 -0.11 -7.87
N GLN A 61 -3.44 0.02 -7.33
CA GLN A 61 -2.60 -1.13 -7.02
C GLN A 61 -2.62 -1.35 -5.50
N GLN A 62 -2.73 -2.60 -5.12
CA GLN A 62 -2.56 -3.02 -3.74
C GLN A 62 -1.28 -3.83 -3.65
N ILE A 63 -0.36 -3.42 -2.79
CA ILE A 63 0.93 -4.05 -2.63
C ILE A 63 1.02 -4.52 -1.19
N SER A 64 1.36 -5.78 -0.98
CA SER A 64 1.53 -6.36 0.35
C SER A 64 2.92 -6.92 0.50
N VAL A 65 3.55 -6.62 1.63
CA VAL A 65 4.84 -7.21 1.99
C VAL A 65 4.75 -7.70 3.42
N VAL A 66 5.48 -8.77 3.71
CA VAL A 66 5.58 -9.31 5.08
C VAL A 66 7.00 -9.10 5.54
N VAL A 67 7.14 -8.43 6.66
CA VAL A 67 8.45 -8.07 7.21
C VAL A 67 8.46 -8.35 8.72
N LYS A 68 9.65 -8.39 9.29
CA LYS A 68 9.79 -8.46 10.73
C LYS A 68 9.28 -7.17 11.37
N LYS A 69 8.72 -7.29 12.56
CA LYS A 69 8.13 -6.14 13.23
C LYS A 69 9.15 -4.99 13.41
N GLU A 70 10.40 -5.31 13.69
CA GLU A 70 11.43 -4.28 13.86
C GLU A 70 11.80 -3.56 12.57
N GLN A 71 11.36 -4.06 11.42
CA GLN A 71 11.60 -3.42 10.13
C GLN A 71 10.46 -2.52 9.67
N VAL A 72 9.33 -2.55 10.38
CA VAL A 72 8.12 -1.85 9.94
C VAL A 72 8.36 -0.35 9.75
N ASP A 73 8.97 0.30 10.72
CA ASP A 73 9.16 1.75 10.65
C ASP A 73 10.02 2.13 9.45
N LYS A 74 11.07 1.38 9.19
CA LYS A 74 11.94 1.61 8.04
C LYS A 74 11.18 1.47 6.73
N ILE A 75 10.39 0.42 6.60
CA ILE A 75 9.66 0.16 5.36
C ILE A 75 8.55 1.18 5.16
N VAL A 76 7.87 1.57 6.23
CA VAL A 76 6.85 2.62 6.16
C VAL A 76 7.46 3.93 5.69
N ASP A 77 8.63 4.29 6.19
CA ASP A 77 9.31 5.51 5.77
C ASP A 77 9.67 5.47 4.29
N VAL A 78 10.13 4.33 3.79
CA VAL A 78 10.43 4.16 2.37
C VAL A 78 9.17 4.37 1.53
N ILE A 79 8.07 3.77 1.93
CA ILE A 79 6.80 3.91 1.21
C ILE A 79 6.33 5.36 1.20
N LYS A 80 6.36 6.00 2.36
CA LYS A 80 5.94 7.40 2.48
C LYS A 80 6.80 8.30 1.59
N HIS A 81 8.10 8.09 1.57
CA HIS A 81 8.99 8.89 0.76
C HIS A 81 8.67 8.76 -0.73
N GLU A 82 8.38 7.55 -1.18
CA GLU A 82 8.11 7.31 -2.60
C GLU A 82 6.73 7.81 -3.03
N LEU A 83 5.75 7.76 -2.14
CA LEU A 83 4.36 8.04 -2.51
C LEU A 83 3.92 9.46 -2.22
N TYR A 84 4.58 10.15 -1.31
CA TYR A 84 4.14 11.45 -0.85
C TYR A 84 4.25 12.50 -1.94
N THR A 85 3.14 13.18 -2.25
CA THR A 85 3.11 14.34 -3.12
C THR A 85 2.44 15.52 -2.43
N GLY A 86 1.75 15.29 -1.32
CA GLY A 86 0.96 16.30 -0.63
C GLY A 86 -0.44 16.47 -1.22
N HIS A 87 -0.79 15.67 -2.21
CA HIS A 87 -2.10 15.73 -2.85
C HIS A 87 -2.97 14.57 -2.40
N ILE A 88 -4.27 14.73 -2.55
CA ILE A 88 -5.23 13.66 -2.31
C ILE A 88 -4.96 12.54 -3.32
N GLY A 89 -4.97 11.30 -2.83
CA GLY A 89 -4.70 10.15 -3.69
C GLY A 89 -3.31 9.56 -3.52
N ASP A 90 -2.51 10.09 -2.58
CA ASP A 90 -1.18 9.52 -2.30
C ASP A 90 -1.25 8.08 -1.81
N GLY A 91 -2.37 7.69 -1.22
CA GLY A 91 -2.57 6.34 -0.76
C GLY A 91 -2.58 6.22 0.75
N LYS A 92 -2.81 4.99 1.20
CA LYS A 92 -2.85 4.67 2.62
C LYS A 92 -2.01 3.44 2.88
N ILE A 93 -1.45 3.39 4.07
CA ILE A 93 -0.64 2.25 4.52
C ILE A 93 -1.39 1.59 5.67
N PHE A 94 -1.60 0.28 5.55
CA PHE A 94 -2.24 -0.52 6.61
C PHE A 94 -1.22 -1.48 7.15
N ILE A 95 -1.19 -1.64 8.47
CA ILE A 95 -0.23 -2.51 9.13
C ILE A 95 -1.02 -3.54 9.94
N TYR A 96 -0.71 -4.80 9.71
CA TYR A 96 -1.38 -5.92 10.37
C TYR A 96 -0.35 -6.77 11.08
N ASP A 97 -0.64 -7.15 12.31
CA ASP A 97 0.14 -8.20 12.97
C ASP A 97 -0.24 -9.54 12.34
N ILE A 98 0.76 -10.36 12.09
CA ILE A 98 0.57 -11.69 11.53
C ILE A 98 0.89 -12.72 12.59
N ASP A 99 -0.05 -13.62 12.85
CA ASP A 99 0.14 -14.66 13.85
C ASP A 99 1.23 -15.63 13.43
N ASN A 100 1.23 -16.03 12.18
CA ASN A 100 2.21 -16.99 11.68
C ASN A 100 2.27 -16.94 10.16
N VAL A 101 3.42 -17.35 9.62
CA VAL A 101 3.63 -17.56 8.18
C VAL A 101 4.24 -18.95 8.02
N ILE A 102 3.64 -19.76 7.19
CA ILE A 102 4.10 -21.13 6.96
C ILE A 102 4.40 -21.29 5.48
N ARG A 103 5.61 -21.67 5.15
CA ARG A 103 5.99 -21.97 3.78
C ARG A 103 5.45 -23.32 3.40
N VAL A 104 4.74 -23.39 2.30
CA VAL A 104 4.10 -24.64 1.87
C VAL A 104 5.15 -25.70 1.61
N ARG A 105 6.26 -25.31 0.96
CA ARG A 105 7.30 -26.27 0.58
C ARG A 105 8.02 -26.89 1.76
N THR A 106 8.31 -26.12 2.80
CA THR A 106 9.15 -26.58 3.91
C THR A 106 8.39 -26.79 5.20
N GLY A 107 7.21 -26.21 5.34
CA GLY A 107 6.43 -26.27 6.58
C GLY A 107 6.93 -25.35 7.68
N ASP A 108 7.94 -24.52 7.40
CA ASP A 108 8.45 -23.55 8.38
C ASP A 108 8.15 -22.11 7.94
N GLU A 109 8.59 -21.16 8.72
CA GLU A 109 8.46 -19.75 8.34
C GLU A 109 9.33 -19.45 7.10
#